data_4c4e72eb2de2b322e67ddd6a4ddca661
#
_entry.id   4c4e72eb2de2b322e67ddd6a4ddca661
#
_cell.length_a   1.000
_cell.length_b   1.000
_cell.length_c   1.000
_cell.angle_alpha   90.00
_cell.angle_beta   90.00
_cell.angle_gamma   90.00
#
_symmetry.space_group_name_H-M   'P 1'
#
loop_
_entity.id
_entity.type
_entity.pdbx_description
1 polymer ?
#
loop_
_entity_poly.entity_id
_entity_poly.type
_entity_poly.pdbx_seq_one_letter_code
_entity_poly.pdbx_strand_id
1 'polypeptide(L)'
;MSNPITTAEVGRNFANPCSRWHEKGALPYQTDGKLAFQRLRQPLFTPAIRPGFRLRREDKLFAIGSCFARGIEWALIEQKMDVLSKTTKFDSFPAINDEARLGFTNKYNTFSIYNELCWALDPAAKFPRKSLVDIGDGLFYDPHTNPALQLASLEETIHRHQIIESVTRRIAQCRVVIITLGLAEVWRDKVANIFLNHAPIRDAVRSHPDRYEFHITNFAQNLSNLERIHTLLSQFGHADVQIVVTVSPVPLRATFSGEDVVLANTYSKSLLRTVAQEWAAAHKNVHYFPSYEIVQNSDRLVTWEEDLRHVTGKVTEHIMKLFLRHYLAGSPDTPYKLSASPNPVPAGVGRGKTTISWSSDGDAAAVVYVSKDGAEPAFFASGSHGSEEAGWIEAGATYEFSLNGGPNLNTPLARVSVTRLKH
;
A
#
# COMPACT_ATOMS: atom_id res chain seq x y z
N MET A 1 -20.88 -4.91 6.05
CA MET A 1 -21.59 -4.32 4.88
C MET A 1 -21.25 -2.82 4.87
N SER A 2 -20.78 -2.28 3.75
CA SER A 2 -20.59 -0.83 3.59
C SER A 2 -21.93 -0.12 3.75
N ASN A 3 -21.93 1.06 4.37
CA ASN A 3 -23.14 1.88 4.45
C ASN A 3 -23.66 2.22 3.04
N PRO A 4 -24.98 2.18 2.81
CA PRO A 4 -25.56 2.53 1.52
C PRO A 4 -25.23 3.98 1.17
N ILE A 5 -24.89 4.23 -0.09
CA ILE A 5 -24.59 5.56 -0.63
C ILE A 5 -25.92 6.23 -0.96
N THR A 6 -26.12 7.47 -0.50
CA THR A 6 -27.34 8.24 -0.77
C THR A 6 -27.44 8.67 -2.24
N THR A 7 -28.67 8.93 -2.74
CA THR A 7 -28.87 9.41 -4.12
C THR A 7 -28.11 10.71 -4.41
N ALA A 8 -28.01 11.62 -3.43
CA ALA A 8 -27.27 12.86 -3.58
C ALA A 8 -25.75 12.59 -3.72
N GLU A 9 -25.21 11.63 -2.99
CA GLU A 9 -23.81 11.21 -3.13
C GLU A 9 -23.56 10.48 -4.47
N VAL A 10 -24.49 9.65 -4.92
CA VAL A 10 -24.42 9.03 -6.25
C VAL A 10 -24.35 10.11 -7.34
N GLY A 11 -25.19 11.16 -7.26
CA GLY A 11 -25.15 12.29 -8.20
C GLY A 11 -23.80 13.02 -8.20
N ARG A 12 -23.24 13.32 -7.03
CA ARG A 12 -21.91 13.92 -6.90
C ARG A 12 -20.81 13.01 -7.47
N ASN A 13 -20.85 11.72 -7.15
CA ASN A 13 -19.87 10.77 -7.64
C ASN A 13 -19.93 10.63 -9.16
N PHE A 14 -21.13 10.60 -9.75
CA PHE A 14 -21.31 10.54 -11.19
C PHE A 14 -20.82 11.81 -11.92
N ALA A 15 -20.88 12.98 -11.27
CA ALA A 15 -20.33 14.23 -11.81
C ALA A 15 -18.80 14.18 -11.95
N ASN A 16 -18.10 13.31 -11.22
CA ASN A 16 -16.66 13.11 -11.37
C ASN A 16 -16.35 12.40 -12.71
N PRO A 17 -15.62 13.03 -13.64
CA PRO A 17 -15.28 12.40 -14.92
C PRO A 17 -14.49 11.11 -14.78
N CYS A 18 -13.70 10.94 -13.71
CA CYS A 18 -12.98 9.69 -13.43
C CYS A 18 -13.90 8.50 -13.12
N SER A 19 -15.16 8.76 -12.76
CA SER A 19 -16.18 7.71 -12.51
C SER A 19 -16.88 7.24 -13.78
N ARG A 20 -16.56 7.83 -14.94
CA ARG A 20 -17.18 7.50 -16.22
C ARG A 20 -16.16 6.88 -17.18
N TRP A 21 -16.61 5.88 -17.94
CA TRP A 21 -15.77 5.23 -18.92
C TRP A 21 -15.63 6.08 -20.19
N HIS A 22 -16.73 6.58 -20.71
CA HIS A 22 -16.83 7.34 -21.94
C HIS A 22 -17.94 8.40 -21.87
N GLU A 23 -17.83 9.44 -22.69
CA GLU A 23 -18.86 10.46 -22.89
C GLU A 23 -18.97 10.83 -24.36
N LYS A 24 -20.20 11.04 -24.86
CA LYS A 24 -20.45 11.43 -26.26
C LYS A 24 -19.78 12.78 -26.57
N GLY A 25 -18.99 12.81 -27.64
CA GLY A 25 -18.27 14.02 -28.05
C GLY A 25 -16.91 14.23 -27.39
N ALA A 26 -16.52 13.41 -26.39
CA ALA A 26 -15.20 13.50 -25.80
C ALA A 26 -14.11 13.04 -26.79
N LEU A 27 -13.02 13.82 -26.89
CA LEU A 27 -11.90 13.53 -27.77
C LEU A 27 -10.99 12.44 -27.18
N PRO A 28 -10.56 11.43 -27.95
CA PRO A 28 -9.79 10.30 -27.45
C PRO A 28 -8.36 10.63 -27.02
N TYR A 29 -7.72 11.62 -27.62
CA TYR A 29 -6.30 11.95 -27.41
C TYR A 29 -6.09 13.23 -26.58
N GLN A 30 -7.01 13.55 -25.72
CA GLN A 30 -6.88 14.67 -24.80
C GLN A 30 -5.93 14.28 -23.66
N THR A 31 -4.78 14.94 -23.55
CA THR A 31 -3.72 14.59 -22.58
C THR A 31 -4.09 14.82 -21.12
N ASP A 32 -5.01 15.75 -20.87
CA ASP A 32 -5.59 16.06 -19.55
C ASP A 32 -6.95 15.38 -19.33
N GLY A 33 -7.35 14.52 -20.26
CA GLY A 33 -8.63 13.81 -20.22
C GLY A 33 -8.77 12.91 -18.98
N LYS A 34 -9.91 13.03 -18.30
CA LYS A 34 -10.17 12.31 -17.03
C LYS A 34 -11.06 11.08 -17.19
N LEU A 35 -11.71 10.90 -18.33
CA LEU A 35 -12.51 9.71 -18.63
C LEU A 35 -11.62 8.47 -18.73
N ALA A 36 -12.14 7.30 -18.36
CA ALA A 36 -11.34 6.08 -18.35
C ALA A 36 -10.71 5.79 -19.72
N PHE A 37 -11.49 5.91 -20.83
CA PHE A 37 -10.99 5.64 -22.18
C PHE A 37 -9.85 6.58 -22.63
N GLN A 38 -9.75 7.79 -22.08
CA GLN A 38 -8.67 8.74 -22.33
C GLN A 38 -7.41 8.35 -21.55
N ARG A 39 -7.57 8.02 -20.28
CA ARG A 39 -6.46 7.61 -19.40
C ARG A 39 -5.83 6.28 -19.82
N LEU A 40 -6.64 5.34 -20.30
CA LEU A 40 -6.20 4.03 -20.82
C LEU A 40 -5.40 4.10 -22.12
N ARG A 41 -5.39 5.27 -22.80
CA ARG A 41 -4.56 5.51 -23.99
C ARG A 41 -3.18 6.09 -23.65
N GLN A 42 -2.96 6.46 -22.39
CA GLN A 42 -1.65 6.92 -21.96
C GLN A 42 -0.68 5.75 -21.85
N PRO A 43 0.61 5.92 -22.18
CA PRO A 43 1.60 4.85 -22.02
C PRO A 43 1.68 4.30 -20.60
N LEU A 44 1.48 5.15 -19.61
CA LEU A 44 1.40 4.78 -18.19
C LEU A 44 0.05 5.24 -17.63
N PHE A 45 -0.75 4.27 -17.22
CA PHE A 45 -2.09 4.53 -16.68
C PHE A 45 -2.01 5.23 -15.32
N THR A 46 -2.80 6.27 -15.16
CA THR A 46 -2.90 7.04 -13.92
C THR A 46 -4.35 6.96 -13.38
N PRO A 47 -4.61 6.16 -12.34
CA PRO A 47 -5.91 6.14 -11.68
C PRO A 47 -6.14 7.40 -10.84
N ALA A 48 -7.40 7.72 -10.56
CA ALA A 48 -7.73 8.67 -9.51
C ALA A 48 -7.49 8.00 -8.15
N ILE A 49 -6.55 8.54 -7.36
CA ILE A 49 -6.16 8.01 -6.05
C ILE A 49 -6.70 8.95 -4.97
N ARG A 50 -7.41 8.40 -3.98
CA ARG A 50 -7.86 9.12 -2.79
C ARG A 50 -7.17 8.51 -1.57
N PRO A 51 -6.13 9.18 -1.03
CA PRO A 51 -5.43 8.66 0.14
C PRO A 51 -6.33 8.75 1.37
N GLY A 52 -6.43 7.66 2.12
CA GLY A 52 -7.16 7.64 3.39
C GLY A 52 -6.37 8.23 4.57
N PHE A 53 -5.07 8.51 4.38
CA PHE A 53 -4.18 9.15 5.36
C PHE A 53 -3.07 9.90 4.66
N ARG A 54 -2.28 10.66 5.44
CA ARG A 54 -1.08 11.35 4.93
C ARG A 54 0.18 10.79 5.60
N LEU A 55 1.18 10.53 4.78
CA LEU A 55 2.53 10.14 5.17
C LEU A 55 3.28 11.38 5.66
N ARG A 56 3.93 11.32 6.82
CA ARG A 56 4.77 12.37 7.38
C ARG A 56 6.23 12.05 7.12
N ARG A 57 7.09 13.07 7.12
CA ARG A 57 8.54 12.88 6.93
C ARG A 57 9.20 12.05 8.02
N GLU A 58 8.71 12.16 9.24
CA GLU A 58 9.16 11.46 10.43
C GLU A 58 8.59 10.05 10.59
N ASP A 59 7.65 9.63 9.73
CA ASP A 59 7.06 8.31 9.81
C ASP A 59 8.09 7.22 9.54
N LYS A 60 8.11 6.20 10.38
CA LYS A 60 8.82 4.94 10.13
C LYS A 60 7.93 4.00 9.33
N LEU A 61 8.52 3.38 8.32
CA LEU A 61 7.81 2.51 7.38
C LEU A 61 8.37 1.09 7.41
N PHE A 62 7.50 0.13 7.12
CA PHE A 62 7.88 -1.26 6.90
C PHE A 62 7.14 -1.80 5.67
N ALA A 63 7.87 -2.44 4.74
CA ALA A 63 7.26 -3.11 3.60
C ALA A 63 7.46 -4.62 3.69
N ILE A 64 6.37 -5.38 3.59
CA ILE A 64 6.38 -6.85 3.59
C ILE A 64 5.53 -7.37 2.45
N GLY A 65 5.94 -8.47 1.85
CA GLY A 65 5.22 -9.14 0.79
C GLY A 65 6.13 -9.57 -0.36
N SER A 66 5.63 -9.57 -1.59
CA SER A 66 6.35 -10.04 -2.78
C SER A 66 7.55 -9.16 -3.14
N CYS A 67 8.31 -9.57 -4.15
CA CYS A 67 9.45 -8.78 -4.67
C CYS A 67 9.07 -7.34 -5.06
N PHE A 68 7.83 -7.08 -5.41
CA PHE A 68 7.33 -5.73 -5.68
C PHE A 68 7.47 -4.79 -4.46
N ALA A 69 7.41 -5.31 -3.22
CA ALA A 69 7.66 -4.53 -2.01
C ALA A 69 9.06 -3.90 -1.98
N ARG A 70 10.04 -4.55 -2.61
CA ARG A 70 11.44 -4.04 -2.67
C ARG A 70 11.55 -2.77 -3.49
N GLY A 71 10.82 -2.67 -4.61
CA GLY A 71 10.74 -1.45 -5.41
C GLY A 71 10.15 -0.27 -4.61
N ILE A 72 9.15 -0.54 -3.79
CA ILE A 72 8.53 0.46 -2.91
C ILE A 72 9.55 0.95 -1.86
N GLU A 73 10.29 0.04 -1.22
CA GLU A 73 11.34 0.41 -0.25
C GLU A 73 12.39 1.34 -0.85
N TRP A 74 12.92 0.99 -2.02
CA TRP A 74 13.94 1.80 -2.69
C TRP A 74 13.44 3.22 -2.96
N ALA A 75 12.26 3.36 -3.52
CA ALA A 75 11.70 4.67 -3.82
C ALA A 75 11.43 5.53 -2.57
N LEU A 76 11.02 4.91 -1.45
CA LEU A 76 10.85 5.61 -0.18
C LEU A 76 12.20 6.05 0.42
N ILE A 77 13.25 5.21 0.31
CA ILE A 77 14.61 5.53 0.77
C ILE A 77 15.20 6.70 -0.04
N GLU A 78 15.01 6.73 -1.36
CA GLU A 78 15.41 7.86 -2.21
C GLU A 78 14.77 9.17 -1.76
N GLN A 79 13.56 9.11 -1.22
CA GLN A 79 12.88 10.24 -0.61
C GLN A 79 13.30 10.52 0.84
N LYS A 80 14.36 9.85 1.32
CA LYS A 80 14.91 9.99 2.69
C LYS A 80 13.88 9.61 3.79
N MET A 81 12.98 8.68 3.50
CA MET A 81 12.07 8.11 4.48
C MET A 81 12.77 7.01 5.30
N ASP A 82 12.39 6.85 6.56
CA ASP A 82 12.94 5.81 7.45
C ASP A 82 12.24 4.47 7.21
N VAL A 83 12.84 3.61 6.38
CA VAL A 83 12.29 2.31 5.97
C VAL A 83 12.97 1.19 6.76
N LEU A 84 12.32 0.72 7.83
CA LEU A 84 12.89 -0.24 8.77
C LEU A 84 12.98 -1.69 8.25
N SER A 85 12.27 -2.04 7.18
CA SER A 85 12.39 -3.34 6.52
C SER A 85 13.71 -3.48 5.74
N LYS A 86 14.33 -2.38 5.35
CA LYS A 86 15.66 -2.36 4.72
C LYS A 86 16.76 -2.43 5.78
N THR A 87 17.77 -3.29 5.56
CA THR A 87 18.87 -3.47 6.50
C THR A 87 20.09 -4.07 5.81
N THR A 88 21.28 -3.77 6.32
CA THR A 88 22.55 -4.40 5.94
C THR A 88 22.79 -5.73 6.64
N LYS A 89 21.94 -6.14 7.60
CA LYS A 89 22.10 -7.42 8.32
C LYS A 89 22.08 -8.64 7.39
N PHE A 90 21.55 -8.51 6.19
CA PHE A 90 21.49 -9.58 5.19
C PHE A 90 22.69 -9.60 4.24
N ASP A 91 23.61 -8.64 4.32
CA ASP A 91 24.73 -8.53 3.38
C ASP A 91 25.71 -9.71 3.51
N SER A 92 25.79 -10.31 4.69
CA SER A 92 26.61 -11.50 4.97
C SER A 92 25.92 -12.82 4.57
N PHE A 93 24.64 -12.81 4.19
CA PHE A 93 23.95 -14.05 3.85
C PHE A 93 24.43 -14.56 2.49
N PRO A 94 24.87 -15.82 2.39
CA PRO A 94 25.22 -16.41 1.12
C PRO A 94 23.97 -16.59 0.27
N ALA A 95 23.98 -15.96 -0.90
CA ALA A 95 22.89 -16.01 -1.87
C ALA A 95 23.43 -16.51 -3.22
N ILE A 96 22.54 -17.05 -4.05
CA ILE A 96 22.87 -17.53 -5.40
C ILE A 96 23.30 -16.35 -6.27
N ASN A 97 22.71 -15.17 -6.08
CA ASN A 97 23.05 -13.92 -6.78
C ASN A 97 22.61 -12.69 -5.94
N ASP A 98 23.00 -11.50 -6.38
CA ASP A 98 22.69 -10.25 -5.67
C ASP A 98 21.18 -9.92 -5.66
N GLU A 99 20.45 -10.27 -6.71
CA GLU A 99 18.98 -10.11 -6.76
C GLU A 99 18.30 -10.95 -5.69
N ALA A 100 18.76 -12.20 -5.49
CA ALA A 100 18.29 -13.08 -4.44
C ALA A 100 18.51 -12.49 -3.05
N ARG A 101 19.65 -11.83 -2.82
CA ARG A 101 19.99 -11.17 -1.56
C ARG A 101 19.01 -10.07 -1.18
N LEU A 102 18.49 -9.34 -2.16
CA LEU A 102 17.48 -8.30 -1.93
C LEU A 102 16.11 -8.87 -1.50
N GLY A 103 15.85 -10.14 -1.78
CA GLY A 103 14.56 -10.80 -1.57
C GLY A 103 14.42 -11.64 -0.29
N PHE A 104 15.36 -11.62 0.66
CA PHE A 104 15.31 -12.49 1.84
C PHE A 104 14.08 -12.32 2.71
N THR A 105 13.50 -11.12 2.74
CA THR A 105 12.28 -10.81 3.47
C THR A 105 11.01 -10.95 2.63
N ASN A 106 11.10 -11.44 1.38
CA ASN A 106 9.92 -11.63 0.54
C ASN A 106 8.99 -12.68 1.14
N LYS A 107 7.70 -12.31 1.21
CA LYS A 107 6.58 -13.17 1.59
C LYS A 107 5.55 -13.13 0.48
N TYR A 108 5.19 -14.28 -0.06
CA TYR A 108 4.44 -14.34 -1.32
C TYR A 108 2.94 -14.54 -1.15
N ASN A 109 2.48 -14.94 0.04
CA ASN A 109 1.07 -15.23 0.30
C ASN A 109 0.64 -14.73 1.69
N THR A 110 -0.65 -14.64 1.93
CA THR A 110 -1.21 -14.14 3.20
C THR A 110 -0.83 -14.99 4.41
N PHE A 111 -0.62 -16.30 4.21
CA PHE A 111 -0.21 -17.22 5.28
C PHE A 111 1.23 -16.98 5.70
N SER A 112 2.15 -16.84 4.75
CA SER A 112 3.56 -16.57 5.04
C SER A 112 3.78 -15.20 5.67
N ILE A 113 2.99 -14.19 5.26
CA ILE A 113 2.99 -12.88 5.90
C ILE A 113 2.51 -13.00 7.36
N TYR A 114 1.38 -13.68 7.58
CA TYR A 114 0.87 -13.91 8.92
C TYR A 114 1.87 -14.67 9.81
N ASN A 115 2.43 -15.77 9.32
CA ASN A 115 3.39 -16.58 10.06
C ASN A 115 4.59 -15.73 10.52
N GLU A 116 5.20 -14.98 9.61
CA GLU A 116 6.35 -14.12 9.92
C GLU A 116 6.01 -13.05 10.95
N LEU A 117 4.87 -12.38 10.81
CA LEU A 117 4.43 -11.37 11.78
C LEU A 117 4.08 -11.98 13.13
N CYS A 118 3.48 -13.17 13.14
CA CYS A 118 3.15 -13.88 14.37
C CYS A 118 4.41 -14.23 15.17
N TRP A 119 5.43 -14.81 14.52
CA TRP A 119 6.70 -15.13 15.18
C TRP A 119 7.46 -13.90 15.66
N ALA A 120 7.40 -12.82 14.91
CA ALA A 120 8.12 -11.60 15.23
C ALA A 120 7.45 -10.77 16.34
N LEU A 121 6.13 -10.76 16.42
CA LEU A 121 5.36 -9.84 17.27
C LEU A 121 4.73 -10.48 18.49
N ASP A 122 4.19 -11.72 18.36
CA ASP A 122 3.51 -12.39 19.45
C ASP A 122 4.53 -13.10 20.37
N PRO A 123 4.71 -12.68 21.64
CA PRO A 123 5.64 -13.31 22.56
C PRO A 123 5.33 -14.80 22.85
N ALA A 124 4.08 -15.22 22.66
CA ALA A 124 3.66 -16.60 22.86
C ALA A 124 3.96 -17.49 21.64
N ALA A 125 4.12 -16.90 20.45
CA ALA A 125 4.41 -17.63 19.23
C ALA A 125 5.91 -17.94 19.11
N LYS A 126 6.21 -19.12 18.57
CA LYS A 126 7.59 -19.54 18.30
C LYS A 126 7.69 -20.15 16.91
N PHE A 127 8.77 -19.84 16.24
CA PHE A 127 9.12 -20.50 14.98
C PHE A 127 9.14 -22.02 15.15
N PRO A 128 8.38 -22.78 14.36
CA PRO A 128 8.30 -24.24 14.47
C PRO A 128 9.55 -24.90 13.87
N ARG A 129 10.59 -25.16 14.67
CA ARG A 129 11.85 -25.77 14.20
C ARG A 129 11.66 -27.05 13.37
N LYS A 130 10.57 -27.79 13.61
CA LYS A 130 10.20 -28.99 12.81
C LYS A 130 9.85 -28.66 11.36
N SER A 131 9.67 -27.39 10.99
CA SER A 131 9.51 -26.95 9.59
C SER A 131 10.84 -26.86 8.85
N LEU A 132 11.97 -26.82 9.54
CA LEU A 132 13.28 -26.94 8.92
C LEU A 132 13.45 -28.37 8.37
N VAL A 133 13.97 -28.47 7.16
CA VAL A 133 14.02 -29.72 6.41
C VAL A 133 15.45 -30.17 6.26
N ASP A 134 15.78 -31.35 6.80
CA ASP A 134 17.06 -32.01 6.56
C ASP A 134 17.11 -32.49 5.09
N ILE A 135 18.11 -32.03 4.36
CA ILE A 135 18.33 -32.37 2.94
C ILE A 135 19.42 -33.46 2.78
N GLY A 136 20.06 -33.84 3.86
CA GLY A 136 21.23 -34.71 3.88
C GLY A 136 22.54 -33.94 4.03
N ASP A 137 23.63 -34.66 4.28
CA ASP A 137 24.98 -34.10 4.43
C ASP A 137 25.10 -32.96 5.48
N GLY A 138 24.23 -32.94 6.49
CA GLY A 138 24.18 -31.91 7.51
C GLY A 138 23.62 -30.57 7.02
N LEU A 139 23.00 -30.55 5.84
CA LEU A 139 22.42 -29.35 5.23
C LEU A 139 20.91 -29.26 5.49
N PHE A 140 20.46 -28.07 5.81
CA PHE A 140 19.04 -27.75 6.12
C PHE A 140 18.50 -26.69 5.19
N TYR A 141 17.20 -26.79 4.93
CA TYR A 141 16.41 -25.86 4.16
C TYR A 141 15.29 -25.25 5.03
N ASP A 142 15.16 -23.91 4.99
CA ASP A 142 14.04 -23.19 5.61
C ASP A 142 13.01 -22.80 4.54
N PRO A 143 11.82 -23.43 4.51
CA PRO A 143 10.78 -23.13 3.52
C PRO A 143 10.04 -21.79 3.75
N HIS A 144 10.37 -21.08 4.81
CA HIS A 144 9.79 -19.78 5.16
C HIS A 144 10.65 -18.59 4.72
N THR A 145 11.88 -18.86 4.26
CA THR A 145 12.78 -17.84 3.72
C THR A 145 12.79 -17.84 2.18
N ASN A 146 13.61 -17.00 1.56
CA ASN A 146 13.78 -17.02 0.11
C ASN A 146 14.53 -18.30 -0.33
N PRO A 147 14.03 -19.04 -1.34
CA PRO A 147 14.66 -20.25 -1.84
C PRO A 147 16.04 -20.04 -2.46
N ALA A 148 16.42 -18.80 -2.72
CA ALA A 148 17.74 -18.45 -3.22
C ALA A 148 18.82 -18.36 -2.13
N LEU A 149 18.47 -18.51 -0.85
CA LEU A 149 19.45 -18.74 0.22
C LEU A 149 20.10 -20.11 0.03
N GLN A 150 21.41 -20.15 0.12
CA GLN A 150 22.14 -21.42 0.08
C GLN A 150 21.80 -22.27 1.31
N LEU A 151 21.73 -23.58 1.10
CA LEU A 151 21.59 -24.54 2.20
C LEU A 151 22.77 -24.40 3.18
N ALA A 152 22.50 -24.62 4.45
CA ALA A 152 23.46 -24.45 5.53
C ALA A 152 23.25 -25.49 6.65
N SER A 153 24.13 -25.49 7.64
CA SER A 153 23.93 -26.29 8.86
C SER A 153 22.63 -25.87 9.57
N LEU A 154 22.11 -26.73 10.43
CA LEU A 154 20.92 -26.41 11.24
C LEU A 154 21.11 -25.13 12.05
N GLU A 155 22.29 -24.98 12.69
CA GLU A 155 22.60 -23.81 13.50
C GLU A 155 22.57 -22.51 12.68
N GLU A 156 23.24 -22.50 11.54
CA GLU A 156 23.27 -21.36 10.64
C GLU A 156 21.89 -21.05 10.07
N THR A 157 21.08 -22.06 9.71
CA THR A 157 19.72 -21.88 9.21
C THR A 157 18.81 -21.25 10.28
N ILE A 158 18.92 -21.70 11.53
CA ILE A 158 18.21 -21.08 12.67
C ILE A 158 18.69 -19.64 12.89
N HIS A 159 19.98 -19.40 12.85
CA HIS A 159 20.56 -18.06 13.02
C HIS A 159 20.04 -17.07 11.98
N ARG A 160 20.03 -17.47 10.71
CA ARG A 160 19.47 -16.64 9.61
C ARG A 160 17.99 -16.32 9.85
N HIS A 161 17.21 -17.32 10.25
CA HIS A 161 15.81 -17.11 10.56
C HIS A 161 15.62 -16.10 11.71
N GLN A 162 16.41 -16.21 12.78
CA GLN A 162 16.38 -15.27 13.91
C GLN A 162 16.73 -13.83 13.49
N ILE A 163 17.67 -13.65 12.56
CA ILE A 163 17.97 -12.32 12.01
C ILE A 163 16.76 -11.78 11.26
N ILE A 164 16.12 -12.57 10.38
CA ILE A 164 14.92 -12.16 9.65
C ILE A 164 13.80 -11.79 10.63
N GLU A 165 13.54 -12.60 11.64
CA GLU A 165 12.57 -12.33 12.70
C GLU A 165 12.90 -11.03 13.44
N SER A 166 14.18 -10.80 13.79
CA SER A 166 14.62 -9.58 14.48
C SER A 166 14.38 -8.31 13.64
N VAL A 167 14.53 -8.39 12.33
CA VAL A 167 14.23 -7.30 11.40
C VAL A 167 12.73 -7.10 11.29
N THR A 168 11.96 -8.19 11.16
CA THR A 168 10.50 -8.12 11.08
C THR A 168 9.89 -7.53 12.34
N ARG A 169 10.44 -7.81 13.53
CA ARG A 169 9.99 -7.23 14.80
C ARG A 169 10.03 -5.69 14.82
N ARG A 170 10.88 -5.07 14.00
CA ARG A 170 10.94 -3.60 13.87
C ARG A 170 9.64 -2.99 13.33
N ILE A 171 8.77 -3.78 12.70
CA ILE A 171 7.44 -3.35 12.24
C ILE A 171 6.61 -2.74 13.37
N ALA A 172 6.80 -3.19 14.61
CA ALA A 172 6.13 -2.64 15.79
C ALA A 172 6.40 -1.13 16.01
N GLN A 173 7.49 -0.60 15.47
CA GLN A 173 7.84 0.81 15.56
C GLN A 173 7.29 1.64 14.38
N CYS A 174 6.70 0.99 13.39
CA CYS A 174 6.34 1.62 12.12
C CYS A 174 4.90 2.10 12.15
N ARG A 175 4.70 3.40 11.94
CA ARG A 175 3.36 3.96 11.75
C ARG A 175 2.75 3.50 10.42
N VAL A 176 3.55 3.25 9.39
CA VAL A 176 3.05 2.84 8.09
C VAL A 176 3.59 1.47 7.71
N VAL A 177 2.69 0.53 7.46
CA VAL A 177 2.99 -0.83 7.01
C VAL A 177 2.44 -1.04 5.61
N ILE A 178 3.31 -1.41 4.67
CA ILE A 178 2.94 -1.67 3.28
C ILE A 178 2.97 -3.18 3.04
N ILE A 179 1.83 -3.74 2.63
CA ILE A 179 1.65 -5.18 2.39
C ILE A 179 1.38 -5.41 0.90
N THR A 180 2.24 -6.20 0.24
CA THR A 180 2.04 -6.56 -1.17
C THR A 180 1.62 -8.02 -1.29
N LEU A 181 0.37 -8.26 -1.70
CA LEU A 181 -0.21 -9.60 -1.85
C LEU A 181 0.23 -10.22 -3.19
N GLY A 182 0.81 -11.40 -3.16
CA GLY A 182 1.41 -12.03 -4.33
C GLY A 182 0.60 -13.17 -4.92
N LEU A 183 0.40 -14.24 -4.16
CA LEU A 183 -0.06 -15.53 -4.63
C LEU A 183 -1.26 -16.05 -3.82
N ALA A 184 -2.19 -16.74 -4.51
CA ALA A 184 -3.25 -17.54 -3.90
C ALA A 184 -2.96 -19.05 -3.93
N GLU A 185 -1.94 -19.47 -4.66
CA GLU A 185 -1.43 -20.83 -4.63
C GLU A 185 -0.41 -20.96 -3.50
N VAL A 186 -0.60 -21.94 -2.63
CA VAL A 186 0.23 -22.15 -1.43
C VAL A 186 0.54 -23.62 -1.20
N TRP A 187 1.67 -23.87 -0.57
CA TRP A 187 2.06 -25.21 -0.15
C TRP A 187 1.96 -25.33 1.37
N ARG A 188 1.57 -26.49 1.86
CA ARG A 188 1.50 -26.81 3.27
C ARG A 188 2.45 -27.94 3.62
N ASP A 189 3.21 -27.75 4.70
CA ASP A 189 3.99 -28.80 5.35
C ASP A 189 3.07 -29.55 6.33
N LYS A 190 2.75 -30.80 6.06
CA LYS A 190 1.90 -31.66 6.89
C LYS A 190 2.55 -32.00 8.23
N VAL A 191 3.89 -32.12 8.28
CA VAL A 191 4.63 -32.42 9.51
C VAL A 191 4.64 -31.25 10.46
N ALA A 192 4.90 -30.05 9.94
CA ALA A 192 4.86 -28.83 10.72
C ALA A 192 3.44 -28.29 10.92
N ASN A 193 2.48 -28.74 10.11
CA ASN A 193 1.11 -28.24 10.03
C ASN A 193 1.05 -26.74 9.76
N ILE A 194 1.82 -26.27 8.75
CA ILE A 194 1.99 -24.87 8.46
C ILE A 194 2.07 -24.63 6.94
N PHE A 195 1.51 -23.49 6.48
CA PHE A 195 1.67 -23.06 5.10
C PHE A 195 3.02 -22.40 4.87
N LEU A 196 3.62 -22.69 3.72
CA LEU A 196 4.95 -22.26 3.34
C LEU A 196 4.94 -20.91 2.62
N ASN A 197 6.11 -20.31 2.51
CA ASN A 197 6.26 -19.05 1.79
C ASN A 197 6.23 -19.25 0.25
N HIS A 198 6.77 -20.36 -0.23
CA HIS A 198 6.85 -20.72 -1.65
C HIS A 198 6.80 -22.24 -1.83
N ALA A 199 6.83 -22.72 -3.07
CA ALA A 199 6.94 -24.14 -3.37
C ALA A 199 8.22 -24.74 -2.76
N PRO A 200 8.15 -25.93 -2.15
CA PRO A 200 9.34 -26.58 -1.60
C PRO A 200 10.38 -26.86 -2.71
N ILE A 201 11.65 -26.77 -2.38
CA ILE A 201 12.75 -27.09 -3.32
C ILE A 201 12.73 -28.57 -3.67
N ARG A 202 13.29 -28.91 -4.86
CA ARG A 202 13.29 -30.30 -5.36
C ARG A 202 13.90 -31.28 -4.38
N ASP A 203 14.99 -30.89 -3.72
CA ASP A 203 15.71 -31.78 -2.80
C ASP A 203 14.86 -32.06 -1.54
N ALA A 204 14.13 -31.06 -1.03
CA ALA A 204 13.18 -31.26 0.06
C ALA A 204 12.03 -32.22 -0.32
N VAL A 205 11.53 -32.14 -1.54
CA VAL A 205 10.49 -33.04 -2.04
C VAL A 205 11.03 -34.45 -2.23
N ARG A 206 12.26 -34.59 -2.75
CA ARG A 206 12.91 -35.93 -2.92
C ARG A 206 13.19 -36.62 -1.59
N SER A 207 13.71 -35.88 -0.60
CA SER A 207 13.99 -36.40 0.72
C SER A 207 12.75 -36.74 1.53
N HIS A 208 11.64 -36.04 1.27
CA HIS A 208 10.39 -36.14 2.03
C HIS A 208 9.15 -36.07 1.11
N PRO A 209 8.92 -37.09 0.24
CA PRO A 209 7.91 -37.02 -0.82
C PRO A 209 6.48 -36.82 -0.31
N ASP A 210 6.15 -37.36 0.87
CA ASP A 210 4.80 -37.30 1.44
C ASP A 210 4.59 -36.11 2.40
N ARG A 211 5.57 -35.23 2.54
CA ARG A 211 5.54 -34.14 3.51
C ARG A 211 4.65 -32.98 3.09
N TYR A 212 4.52 -32.72 1.81
CA TYR A 212 3.93 -31.51 1.29
C TYR A 212 2.59 -31.77 0.58
N GLU A 213 1.71 -30.78 0.64
CA GLU A 213 0.48 -30.73 -0.14
C GLU A 213 0.28 -29.33 -0.73
N PHE A 214 -0.28 -29.28 -1.93
CA PHE A 214 -0.57 -28.05 -2.66
C PHE A 214 -2.03 -27.63 -2.47
N HIS A 215 -2.26 -26.32 -2.28
CA HIS A 215 -3.58 -25.75 -2.11
C HIS A 215 -3.78 -24.53 -2.99
N ILE A 216 -4.96 -24.40 -3.57
CA ILE A 216 -5.47 -23.16 -4.15
C ILE A 216 -6.39 -22.54 -3.11
N THR A 217 -6.00 -21.39 -2.57
CA THR A 217 -6.74 -20.76 -1.48
C THR A 217 -7.92 -19.97 -2.00
N ASN A 218 -8.96 -19.85 -1.17
CA ASN A 218 -10.18 -19.14 -1.49
C ASN A 218 -10.25 -17.77 -0.77
N PHE A 219 -11.34 -17.03 -1.03
CA PHE A 219 -11.61 -15.72 -0.45
C PHE A 219 -11.59 -15.73 1.09
N ALA A 220 -12.35 -16.66 1.70
CA ALA A 220 -12.52 -16.72 3.15
C ALA A 220 -11.17 -16.99 3.86
N GLN A 221 -10.35 -17.87 3.32
CA GLN A 221 -9.04 -18.19 3.87
C GLN A 221 -8.09 -17.00 3.84
N ASN A 222 -8.01 -16.29 2.71
CA ASN A 222 -7.15 -15.13 2.57
C ASN A 222 -7.64 -13.95 3.43
N LEU A 223 -8.94 -13.67 3.47
CA LEU A 223 -9.52 -12.63 4.30
C LEU A 223 -9.26 -12.92 5.78
N SER A 224 -9.49 -14.16 6.24
CA SER A 224 -9.20 -14.57 7.61
C SER A 224 -7.75 -14.33 8.01
N ASN A 225 -6.78 -14.59 7.12
CA ASN A 225 -5.37 -14.27 7.40
C ASN A 225 -5.11 -12.78 7.48
N LEU A 226 -5.72 -11.96 6.62
CA LEU A 226 -5.57 -10.50 6.69
C LEU A 226 -6.19 -9.94 7.98
N GLU A 227 -7.31 -10.48 8.45
CA GLU A 227 -7.90 -10.12 9.74
C GLU A 227 -6.98 -10.48 10.92
N ARG A 228 -6.34 -11.64 10.87
CA ARG A 228 -5.34 -12.05 11.87
C ARG A 228 -4.10 -11.13 11.84
N ILE A 229 -3.65 -10.72 10.65
CA ILE A 229 -2.56 -9.74 10.49
C ILE A 229 -2.97 -8.39 11.07
N HIS A 230 -4.19 -7.91 10.80
CA HIS A 230 -4.72 -6.68 11.38
C HIS A 230 -4.74 -6.74 12.90
N THR A 231 -5.20 -7.85 13.47
CA THR A 231 -5.22 -8.08 14.93
C THR A 231 -3.81 -8.00 15.53
N LEU A 232 -2.81 -8.68 14.93
CA LEU A 232 -1.43 -8.62 15.39
C LEU A 232 -0.86 -7.19 15.35
N LEU A 233 -1.06 -6.48 14.24
CA LEU A 233 -0.56 -5.11 14.08
C LEU A 233 -1.28 -4.12 15.01
N SER A 234 -2.56 -4.34 15.30
CA SER A 234 -3.33 -3.52 16.24
C SER A 234 -2.91 -3.77 17.70
N GLN A 235 -2.54 -5.02 18.03
CA GLN A 235 -2.17 -5.42 19.39
C GLN A 235 -0.71 -5.11 19.72
N PHE A 236 0.21 -5.34 18.79
CA PHE A 236 1.65 -5.29 19.01
C PHE A 236 2.36 -4.23 18.20
N GLY A 237 1.68 -3.59 17.24
CA GLY A 237 2.24 -2.57 16.36
C GLY A 237 2.19 -1.16 16.93
N HIS A 238 2.44 -0.18 16.08
CA HIS A 238 2.34 1.24 16.42
C HIS A 238 0.88 1.63 16.72
N ALA A 239 0.64 2.44 17.74
CA ALA A 239 -0.72 2.82 18.19
C ALA A 239 -1.58 3.48 17.08
N ASP A 240 -0.94 4.24 16.16
CA ASP A 240 -1.59 4.87 14.99
C ASP A 240 -1.13 4.15 13.69
N VAL A 241 -1.14 2.81 13.67
CA VAL A 241 -0.70 2.06 12.50
C VAL A 241 -1.65 2.27 11.32
N GLN A 242 -1.07 2.61 10.17
CA GLN A 242 -1.74 2.74 8.87
C GLN A 242 -1.22 1.64 7.95
N ILE A 243 -2.11 0.85 7.39
CA ILE A 243 -1.76 -0.28 6.54
C ILE A 243 -2.11 0.06 5.09
N VAL A 244 -1.13 0.04 4.22
CA VAL A 244 -1.33 0.16 2.77
C VAL A 244 -1.25 -1.24 2.17
N VAL A 245 -2.36 -1.74 1.65
CA VAL A 245 -2.41 -3.03 0.96
C VAL A 245 -2.47 -2.83 -0.55
N THR A 246 -1.70 -3.62 -1.28
CA THR A 246 -1.71 -3.64 -2.75
C THR A 246 -1.56 -5.06 -3.26
N VAL A 247 -1.99 -5.33 -4.49
CA VAL A 247 -1.76 -6.61 -5.16
C VAL A 247 -0.52 -6.48 -6.06
N SER A 248 0.41 -7.40 -5.90
CA SER A 248 1.60 -7.47 -6.75
C SER A 248 1.21 -7.71 -8.22
N PRO A 249 1.69 -6.90 -9.15
CA PRO A 249 1.43 -7.11 -10.58
C PRO A 249 2.18 -8.31 -11.14
N VAL A 250 3.29 -8.74 -10.50
CA VAL A 250 4.11 -9.85 -10.96
C VAL A 250 3.29 -11.14 -11.01
N PRO A 251 3.16 -11.80 -12.19
CA PRO A 251 2.36 -13.00 -12.32
C PRO A 251 3.02 -14.23 -11.72
N LEU A 252 2.25 -15.32 -11.62
CA LEU A 252 2.76 -16.65 -11.31
C LEU A 252 3.91 -17.02 -12.26
N ARG A 253 4.99 -17.56 -11.73
CA ARG A 253 6.06 -18.16 -12.54
C ARG A 253 5.61 -19.48 -13.17
N ALA A 254 4.84 -20.24 -12.41
CA ALA A 254 4.25 -21.50 -12.79
C ALA A 254 3.05 -21.76 -11.90
N THR A 255 2.13 -22.58 -12.34
CA THR A 255 1.05 -23.15 -11.53
C THR A 255 1.27 -24.64 -11.33
N PHE A 256 0.76 -25.17 -10.22
CA PHE A 256 0.74 -26.59 -9.91
C PHE A 256 -0.67 -27.17 -9.97
N SER A 257 -1.66 -26.36 -10.44
CA SER A 257 -3.07 -26.75 -10.55
C SER A 257 -3.37 -27.68 -11.74
N GLY A 258 -2.46 -27.75 -12.71
CA GLY A 258 -2.71 -28.42 -13.99
C GLY A 258 -3.43 -27.55 -15.02
N GLU A 259 -3.81 -26.32 -14.66
CA GLU A 259 -4.43 -25.35 -15.57
C GLU A 259 -3.37 -24.55 -16.36
N ASP A 260 -3.84 -23.79 -17.36
CA ASP A 260 -3.02 -22.77 -18.00
C ASP A 260 -2.61 -21.69 -16.98
N VAL A 261 -1.33 -21.35 -16.97
CA VAL A 261 -0.76 -20.40 -15.98
C VAL A 261 -1.38 -19.01 -16.07
N VAL A 262 -1.86 -18.59 -17.24
CA VAL A 262 -2.53 -17.28 -17.41
C VAL A 262 -3.90 -17.30 -16.74
N LEU A 263 -4.64 -18.42 -16.84
CA LEU A 263 -5.94 -18.61 -16.18
C LEU A 263 -5.76 -18.67 -14.66
N ALA A 264 -4.82 -19.49 -14.18
CA ALA A 264 -4.49 -19.60 -12.75
C ALA A 264 -4.05 -18.25 -12.16
N ASN A 265 -3.22 -17.48 -12.90
CA ASN A 265 -2.82 -16.15 -12.50
C ASN A 265 -4.01 -15.17 -12.43
N THR A 266 -4.91 -15.21 -13.41
CA THR A 266 -6.10 -14.36 -13.42
C THR A 266 -6.98 -14.64 -12.20
N TYR A 267 -7.22 -15.92 -11.88
CA TYR A 267 -7.92 -16.29 -10.64
C TYR A 267 -7.21 -15.73 -9.40
N SER A 268 -5.91 -15.99 -9.27
CA SER A 268 -5.10 -15.56 -8.11
C SER A 268 -5.17 -14.05 -7.89
N LYS A 269 -4.97 -13.26 -8.96
CA LYS A 269 -4.97 -11.79 -8.85
C LYS A 269 -6.36 -11.22 -8.59
N SER A 270 -7.40 -11.75 -9.22
CA SER A 270 -8.79 -11.35 -8.99
C SER A 270 -9.23 -11.63 -7.56
N LEU A 271 -8.89 -12.81 -7.04
CA LEU A 271 -9.14 -13.20 -5.65
C LEU A 271 -8.48 -12.23 -4.67
N LEU A 272 -7.17 -12.02 -4.81
CA LEU A 272 -6.40 -11.16 -3.90
C LEU A 272 -6.85 -9.70 -3.99
N ARG A 273 -7.25 -9.23 -5.19
CA ARG A 273 -7.82 -7.88 -5.36
C ARG A 273 -9.15 -7.71 -4.63
N THR A 274 -10.03 -8.71 -4.73
CA THR A 274 -11.31 -8.71 -4.02
C THR A 274 -11.11 -8.75 -2.51
N VAL A 275 -10.24 -9.63 -2.02
CA VAL A 275 -9.90 -9.73 -0.60
C VAL A 275 -9.34 -8.41 -0.06
N ALA A 276 -8.42 -7.77 -0.79
CA ALA A 276 -7.84 -6.48 -0.39
C ALA A 276 -8.90 -5.37 -0.33
N GLN A 277 -9.89 -5.38 -1.24
CA GLN A 277 -11.00 -4.42 -1.23
C GLN A 277 -11.88 -4.58 0.01
N GLU A 278 -12.29 -5.80 0.32
CA GLU A 278 -13.13 -6.08 1.48
C GLU A 278 -12.42 -5.73 2.79
N TRP A 279 -11.14 -6.07 2.89
CA TRP A 279 -10.32 -5.73 4.06
C TRP A 279 -10.19 -4.22 4.25
N ALA A 280 -9.91 -3.47 3.18
CA ALA A 280 -9.83 -2.01 3.24
C ALA A 280 -11.19 -1.36 3.56
N ALA A 281 -12.30 -1.96 3.13
CA ALA A 281 -13.63 -1.47 3.45
C ALA A 281 -14.04 -1.74 4.92
N ALA A 282 -13.49 -2.80 5.52
CA ALA A 282 -13.79 -3.19 6.91
C ALA A 282 -13.04 -2.34 7.95
N HIS A 283 -11.86 -1.81 7.62
CA HIS A 283 -10.96 -1.15 8.58
C HIS A 283 -10.57 0.26 8.14
N LYS A 284 -10.77 1.25 8.99
CA LYS A 284 -10.46 2.68 8.70
C LYS A 284 -8.98 2.96 8.49
N ASN A 285 -8.10 2.13 9.04
CA ASN A 285 -6.64 2.23 8.95
C ASN A 285 -6.03 1.30 7.89
N VAL A 286 -6.86 0.67 7.05
CA VAL A 286 -6.42 -0.15 5.91
C VAL A 286 -6.79 0.55 4.61
N HIS A 287 -5.83 0.75 3.72
CA HIS A 287 -5.96 1.55 2.50
C HIS A 287 -5.47 0.74 1.30
N TYR A 288 -6.32 0.57 0.28
CA TYR A 288 -5.91 -0.07 -0.96
C TYR A 288 -5.17 0.92 -1.87
N PHE A 289 -3.98 0.50 -2.36
CA PHE A 289 -3.22 1.25 -3.36
C PHE A 289 -3.21 0.48 -4.70
N PRO A 290 -3.59 1.10 -5.84
CA PRO A 290 -3.91 0.39 -7.08
C PRO A 290 -2.69 0.10 -7.97
N SER A 291 -1.59 -0.45 -7.43
CA SER A 291 -0.40 -0.77 -8.22
C SER A 291 -0.67 -1.83 -9.30
N TYR A 292 -1.53 -2.80 -8.99
CA TYR A 292 -1.94 -3.84 -9.93
C TYR A 292 -2.66 -3.25 -11.15
N GLU A 293 -3.63 -2.38 -10.91
CA GLU A 293 -4.41 -1.72 -11.96
C GLU A 293 -3.54 -0.79 -12.81
N ILE A 294 -2.56 -0.10 -12.21
CA ILE A 294 -1.62 0.75 -12.96
C ILE A 294 -0.84 -0.09 -13.96
N VAL A 295 -0.28 -1.22 -13.52
CA VAL A 295 0.51 -2.10 -14.40
C VAL A 295 -0.36 -2.74 -15.47
N GLN A 296 -1.52 -3.30 -15.11
CA GLN A 296 -2.38 -4.02 -16.06
C GLN A 296 -3.02 -3.14 -17.12
N ASN A 297 -3.19 -1.84 -16.84
CA ASN A 297 -3.83 -0.89 -17.75
C ASN A 297 -2.85 0.09 -18.41
N SER A 298 -1.55 -0.07 -18.20
CA SER A 298 -0.49 0.63 -18.93
C SER A 298 -0.12 -0.09 -20.23
N ASP A 299 0.53 0.63 -21.16
CA ASP A 299 1.01 0.06 -22.41
C ASP A 299 1.96 -1.11 -22.11
N ARG A 300 1.67 -2.25 -22.72
CA ARG A 300 2.39 -3.50 -22.47
C ARG A 300 3.88 -3.42 -22.82
N LEU A 301 4.24 -2.71 -23.87
CA LEU A 301 5.63 -2.55 -24.32
C LEU A 301 6.46 -1.63 -23.40
N VAL A 302 5.79 -0.77 -22.65
CA VAL A 302 6.45 0.13 -21.68
C VAL A 302 6.55 -0.50 -20.29
N THR A 303 5.63 -1.40 -19.99
CA THR A 303 5.37 -1.90 -18.64
C THR A 303 6.18 -3.14 -18.29
N TRP A 304 6.36 -4.05 -19.25
CA TRP A 304 6.94 -5.36 -18.99
C TRP A 304 8.33 -5.50 -19.59
N GLU A 305 9.21 -6.22 -18.87
CA GLU A 305 10.48 -6.70 -19.42
C GLU A 305 10.22 -7.77 -20.51
N GLU A 306 11.26 -8.23 -21.20
CA GLU A 306 11.15 -9.21 -22.29
C GLU A 306 10.47 -10.52 -21.87
N ASP A 307 10.59 -10.89 -20.58
CA ASP A 307 9.96 -12.11 -20.03
C ASP A 307 8.46 -11.97 -19.78
N LEU A 308 7.88 -10.78 -20.00
CA LEU A 308 6.48 -10.42 -19.75
C LEU A 308 5.99 -10.76 -18.32
N ARG A 309 6.93 -10.85 -17.39
CA ARG A 309 6.69 -11.20 -16.00
C ARG A 309 7.20 -10.13 -15.04
N HIS A 310 8.40 -9.64 -15.23
CA HIS A 310 8.96 -8.56 -14.44
C HIS A 310 8.54 -7.21 -15.00
N VAL A 311 8.24 -6.27 -14.11
CA VAL A 311 7.87 -4.91 -14.50
C VAL A 311 9.11 -4.04 -14.66
N THR A 312 9.10 -3.15 -15.66
CA THR A 312 10.21 -2.24 -15.93
C THR A 312 10.42 -1.25 -14.78
N GLY A 313 11.64 -0.76 -14.65
CA GLY A 313 11.95 0.34 -13.72
C GLY A 313 11.10 1.58 -13.96
N LYS A 314 10.74 1.86 -15.22
CA LYS A 314 9.92 3.01 -15.62
C LYS A 314 8.51 2.98 -15.01
N VAL A 315 7.82 1.83 -15.05
CA VAL A 315 6.49 1.73 -14.45
C VAL A 315 6.57 1.71 -12.92
N THR A 316 7.61 1.10 -12.36
CA THR A 316 7.85 1.13 -10.91
C THR A 316 8.05 2.56 -10.43
N GLU A 317 8.86 3.35 -11.11
CA GLU A 317 9.06 4.78 -10.82
C GLU A 317 7.74 5.57 -10.92
N HIS A 318 6.93 5.32 -11.96
CA HIS A 318 5.62 5.96 -12.11
C HIS A 318 4.68 5.66 -10.93
N ILE A 319 4.59 4.38 -10.54
CA ILE A 319 3.79 3.94 -9.38
C ILE A 319 4.22 4.67 -8.12
N MET A 320 5.54 4.79 -7.90
CA MET A 320 6.07 5.43 -6.71
C MET A 320 5.90 6.95 -6.73
N LYS A 321 6.03 7.59 -7.89
CA LYS A 321 5.69 9.02 -8.06
C LYS A 321 4.23 9.27 -7.70
N LEU A 322 3.31 8.42 -8.16
CA LEU A 322 1.89 8.53 -7.80
C LEU A 322 1.67 8.30 -6.30
N PHE A 323 2.30 7.29 -5.70
CA PHE A 323 2.21 7.05 -4.27
C PHE A 323 2.66 8.28 -3.46
N LEU A 324 3.85 8.78 -3.71
CA LEU A 324 4.41 9.93 -3.00
C LEU A 324 3.60 11.21 -3.25
N ARG A 325 3.21 11.46 -4.50
CA ARG A 325 2.37 12.62 -4.86
C ARG A 325 1.08 12.67 -4.05
N HIS A 326 0.43 11.53 -3.86
CA HIS A 326 -0.86 11.45 -3.19
C HIS A 326 -0.75 11.26 -1.67
N TYR A 327 0.24 10.53 -1.19
CA TYR A 327 0.34 10.19 0.23
C TYR A 327 1.30 11.10 1.03
N LEU A 328 2.41 11.57 0.46
CA LEU A 328 3.40 12.36 1.22
C LEU A 328 2.90 13.77 1.50
N ALA A 329 2.79 14.13 2.78
CA ALA A 329 2.46 15.48 3.20
C ALA A 329 3.58 16.47 2.78
N GLY A 330 3.18 17.63 2.24
CA GLY A 330 4.13 18.65 1.77
C GLY A 330 4.93 18.24 0.52
N SER A 331 4.51 17.22 -0.22
CA SER A 331 5.10 16.91 -1.53
C SER A 331 4.92 18.11 -2.46
N PRO A 332 5.97 18.58 -3.17
CA PRO A 332 5.86 19.71 -4.11
C PRO A 332 4.90 19.38 -5.26
N ASP A 333 4.77 18.12 -5.61
CA ASP A 333 3.89 17.63 -6.68
C ASP A 333 2.50 17.23 -6.16
N THR A 334 2.17 17.57 -4.90
CA THR A 334 0.85 17.21 -4.36
C THR A 334 -0.27 17.86 -5.17
N PRO A 335 -1.28 17.09 -5.57
CA PRO A 335 -2.43 17.65 -6.30
C PRO A 335 -3.36 18.44 -5.37
N TYR A 336 -3.15 18.33 -4.04
CA TYR A 336 -3.99 18.93 -3.03
C TYR A 336 -3.38 20.24 -2.56
N LYS A 337 -4.01 21.36 -2.94
CA LYS A 337 -3.57 22.69 -2.57
C LYS A 337 -4.67 23.40 -1.81
N LEU A 338 -4.29 24.10 -0.75
CA LEU A 338 -5.16 24.98 0.00
C LEU A 338 -4.33 26.19 0.44
N SER A 339 -4.78 27.37 0.12
CA SER A 339 -4.09 28.63 0.43
C SER A 339 -5.05 29.71 0.85
N ALA A 340 -4.54 30.69 1.58
CA ALA A 340 -5.27 31.89 2.00
C ALA A 340 -4.47 33.13 1.61
N SER A 341 -5.12 34.13 1.05
CA SER A 341 -4.48 35.39 0.69
C SER A 341 -5.44 36.57 0.88
N PRO A 342 -5.06 37.60 1.65
CA PRO A 342 -3.83 37.74 2.44
C PRO A 342 -3.82 36.80 3.67
N ASN A 343 -2.63 36.30 4.06
CA ASN A 343 -2.43 35.56 5.30
C ASN A 343 -1.02 35.85 5.87
N PRO A 344 -0.88 36.45 7.06
CA PRO A 344 -1.98 36.88 7.94
C PRO A 344 -2.84 37.99 7.33
N VAL A 345 -4.09 38.05 7.77
CA VAL A 345 -5.02 39.15 7.37
C VAL A 345 -4.56 40.46 8.00
N PRO A 346 -4.49 41.56 7.25
CA PRO A 346 -4.07 42.85 7.78
C PRO A 346 -4.91 43.34 8.97
N ALA A 347 -4.29 44.11 9.87
CA ALA A 347 -4.97 44.81 10.92
C ALA A 347 -5.97 45.85 10.34
N GLY A 348 -7.05 46.16 11.05
CA GLY A 348 -8.03 47.14 10.61
C GLY A 348 -9.28 47.14 11.49
N VAL A 349 -10.20 48.09 11.26
CA VAL A 349 -11.47 48.18 11.97
C VAL A 349 -12.43 47.11 11.49
N GLY A 350 -13.22 46.51 12.39
CA GLY A 350 -14.19 45.45 12.07
C GLY A 350 -13.57 44.10 11.78
N ARG A 351 -14.24 43.24 10.98
CA ARG A 351 -13.79 41.92 10.56
C ARG A 351 -12.85 42.04 9.36
N GLY A 352 -11.84 41.16 9.33
CA GLY A 352 -10.89 41.08 8.21
C GLY A 352 -11.40 40.13 7.12
N LYS A 353 -10.74 40.20 5.95
CA LYS A 353 -11.06 39.38 4.79
C LYS A 353 -9.85 38.64 4.27
N THR A 354 -10.03 37.38 3.88
CA THR A 354 -9.04 36.58 3.14
C THR A 354 -9.75 35.73 2.10
N THR A 355 -9.10 35.45 1.00
CA THR A 355 -9.59 34.52 -0.02
C THR A 355 -8.97 33.16 0.18
N ILE A 356 -9.80 32.14 0.34
CA ILE A 356 -9.39 30.74 0.42
C ILE A 356 -9.46 30.13 -0.98
N SER A 357 -8.34 29.63 -1.47
CA SER A 357 -8.26 28.96 -2.79
C SER A 357 -7.82 27.52 -2.62
N TRP A 358 -8.46 26.60 -3.36
CA TRP A 358 -8.18 25.17 -3.26
C TRP A 358 -8.16 24.46 -4.60
N SER A 359 -7.47 23.31 -4.63
CA SER A 359 -7.42 22.37 -5.75
C SER A 359 -7.22 20.94 -5.25
N SER A 360 -7.89 19.97 -5.87
CA SER A 360 -7.89 18.55 -5.45
C SER A 360 -7.79 17.55 -6.61
N ASP A 361 -7.01 17.86 -7.64
CA ASP A 361 -6.78 16.98 -8.81
C ASP A 361 -8.08 16.47 -9.49
N GLY A 362 -9.12 17.30 -9.47
CA GLY A 362 -10.43 16.96 -10.04
C GLY A 362 -11.31 16.08 -9.17
N ASP A 363 -11.00 15.91 -7.88
CA ASP A 363 -11.92 15.26 -6.95
C ASP A 363 -13.13 16.19 -6.69
N ALA A 364 -14.22 15.91 -7.40
CA ALA A 364 -15.47 16.67 -7.27
C ALA A 364 -16.15 16.51 -5.90
N ALA A 365 -15.74 15.50 -5.13
CA ALA A 365 -16.22 15.29 -3.76
C ALA A 365 -15.38 16.04 -2.71
N ALA A 366 -14.35 16.79 -3.13
CA ALA A 366 -13.53 17.56 -2.20
C ALA A 366 -14.35 18.65 -1.51
N VAL A 367 -14.14 18.79 -0.20
CA VAL A 367 -14.85 19.73 0.67
C VAL A 367 -13.84 20.49 1.51
N VAL A 368 -14.03 21.81 1.60
CA VAL A 368 -13.28 22.68 2.51
C VAL A 368 -14.11 22.92 3.76
N TYR A 369 -13.52 22.66 4.91
CA TYR A 369 -14.08 22.97 6.23
C TYR A 369 -13.26 24.04 6.91
N VAL A 370 -13.87 24.73 7.86
CA VAL A 370 -13.21 25.72 8.72
C VAL A 370 -13.50 25.44 10.19
N SER A 371 -12.46 25.50 11.01
CA SER A 371 -12.54 25.46 12.47
C SER A 371 -12.00 26.78 13.04
N LYS A 372 -12.69 27.39 14.00
CA LYS A 372 -12.24 28.56 14.74
C LYS A 372 -11.76 28.12 16.12
N ASP A 373 -10.51 28.43 16.48
CA ASP A 373 -9.91 28.17 17.79
C ASP A 373 -10.07 26.71 18.26
N GLY A 374 -10.03 25.75 17.34
CA GLY A 374 -10.19 24.32 17.62
C GLY A 374 -11.63 23.82 17.82
N ALA A 375 -12.62 24.66 17.52
CA ALA A 375 -14.04 24.26 17.54
C ALA A 375 -14.33 23.19 16.45
N GLU A 376 -15.51 22.55 16.53
CA GLU A 376 -15.97 21.60 15.50
C GLU A 376 -15.92 22.22 14.10
N PRO A 377 -15.37 21.51 13.10
CA PRO A 377 -15.27 22.00 11.74
C PRO A 377 -16.63 22.23 11.10
N ALA A 378 -16.85 23.43 10.56
CA ALA A 378 -18.02 23.79 9.80
C ALA A 378 -17.73 23.74 8.29
N PHE A 379 -18.75 23.43 7.47
CA PHE A 379 -18.65 23.48 6.01
C PHE A 379 -18.32 24.89 5.54
N PHE A 380 -17.37 25.03 4.63
CA PHE A 380 -17.01 26.29 4.00
C PHE A 380 -17.31 26.29 2.50
N ALA A 381 -16.78 25.31 1.75
CA ALA A 381 -16.94 25.24 0.31
C ALA A 381 -16.77 23.79 -0.19
N SER A 382 -17.11 23.51 -1.45
CA SER A 382 -16.90 22.20 -2.08
C SER A 382 -16.58 22.31 -3.56
N GLY A 383 -15.96 21.27 -4.10
CA GLY A 383 -15.59 21.14 -5.51
C GLY A 383 -14.12 20.82 -5.70
N SER A 384 -13.76 20.37 -6.92
CA SER A 384 -12.39 19.97 -7.25
C SER A 384 -11.38 21.11 -7.23
N HIS A 385 -11.84 22.32 -7.42
CA HIS A 385 -11.08 23.57 -7.31
C HIS A 385 -12.03 24.72 -7.09
N GLY A 386 -11.54 25.79 -6.51
CA GLY A 386 -12.32 27.00 -6.28
C GLY A 386 -11.56 28.06 -5.52
N SER A 387 -12.26 29.19 -5.33
CA SER A 387 -11.77 30.32 -4.57
C SER A 387 -12.97 31.04 -3.97
N GLU A 388 -12.96 31.28 -2.63
CA GLU A 388 -14.09 31.93 -1.92
C GLU A 388 -13.58 32.85 -0.82
N GLU A 389 -14.28 33.98 -0.63
CA GLU A 389 -13.90 34.98 0.37
C GLU A 389 -14.45 34.61 1.77
N ALA A 390 -13.54 34.55 2.75
CA ALA A 390 -13.85 34.50 4.16
C ALA A 390 -13.80 35.95 4.74
N GLY A 391 -14.91 36.66 4.70
CA GLY A 391 -15.03 38.08 5.11
C GLY A 391 -15.24 38.28 6.61
N TRP A 392 -15.03 37.29 7.45
CA TRP A 392 -15.41 37.28 8.87
C TRP A 392 -14.23 36.96 9.81
N ILE A 393 -12.99 37.19 9.39
CA ILE A 393 -11.80 36.87 10.19
C ILE A 393 -11.63 37.92 11.32
N GLU A 394 -11.67 37.43 12.56
CA GLU A 394 -11.58 38.26 13.77
C GLU A 394 -10.13 38.37 14.27
N ALA A 395 -9.76 39.49 14.86
CA ALA A 395 -8.46 39.67 15.46
C ALA A 395 -8.32 38.81 16.74
N GLY A 396 -7.19 38.13 16.88
CA GLY A 396 -6.89 37.28 18.03
C GLY A 396 -7.46 35.85 17.95
N ALA A 397 -8.25 35.53 16.94
CA ALA A 397 -8.71 34.17 16.65
C ALA A 397 -7.78 33.49 15.60
N THR A 398 -7.72 32.17 15.67
CA THR A 398 -7.07 31.31 14.67
C THR A 398 -8.12 30.48 13.94
N TYR A 399 -8.11 30.57 12.63
CA TYR A 399 -9.00 29.80 11.77
C TYR A 399 -8.18 28.73 11.03
N GLU A 400 -8.51 27.45 11.22
CA GLU A 400 -7.93 26.36 10.44
C GLU A 400 -8.88 25.95 9.33
N PHE A 401 -8.47 26.17 8.09
CA PHE A 401 -9.17 25.64 6.92
C PHE A 401 -8.54 24.29 6.56
N SER A 402 -9.39 23.32 6.22
CA SER A 402 -8.97 21.96 5.83
C SER A 402 -9.67 21.51 4.55
N LEU A 403 -8.89 21.04 3.57
CA LEU A 403 -9.38 20.41 2.36
C LEU A 403 -9.48 18.91 2.59
N ASN A 404 -10.64 18.31 2.37
CA ASN A 404 -10.91 16.90 2.60
C ASN A 404 -11.43 16.22 1.33
N GLY A 405 -11.12 14.94 1.14
CA GLY A 405 -11.64 14.10 0.06
C GLY A 405 -13.02 13.55 0.43
N GLY A 406 -14.08 14.31 0.16
CA GLY A 406 -15.44 13.94 0.54
C GLY A 406 -15.76 14.22 2.01
N PRO A 407 -16.80 13.59 2.59
CA PRO A 407 -17.30 13.91 3.92
C PRO A 407 -16.43 13.37 5.08
N ASN A 408 -15.35 12.69 4.79
CA ASN A 408 -14.46 12.15 5.83
C ASN A 408 -13.54 13.24 6.37
N LEU A 409 -13.85 13.74 7.57
CA LEU A 409 -13.11 14.82 8.23
C LEU A 409 -11.80 14.37 8.90
N ASN A 410 -11.58 13.06 9.02
CA ASN A 410 -10.51 12.53 9.88
C ASN A 410 -9.11 12.69 9.28
N THR A 411 -8.99 12.93 7.97
CA THR A 411 -7.69 13.05 7.31
C THR A 411 -7.71 14.15 6.24
N PRO A 412 -7.45 15.41 6.60
CA PRO A 412 -7.35 16.49 5.64
C PRO A 412 -6.25 16.25 4.60
N LEU A 413 -6.55 16.51 3.34
CA LEU A 413 -5.60 16.44 2.21
C LEU A 413 -4.64 17.64 2.22
N ALA A 414 -5.12 18.80 2.67
CA ALA A 414 -4.33 20.01 2.89
C ALA A 414 -4.93 20.84 4.02
N ARG A 415 -4.10 21.66 4.67
CA ARG A 415 -4.51 22.60 5.71
C ARG A 415 -3.87 23.96 5.51
N VAL A 416 -4.55 25.02 5.92
CA VAL A 416 -3.99 26.35 6.05
C VAL A 416 -4.55 27.04 7.30
N SER A 417 -3.66 27.58 8.13
CA SER A 417 -4.04 28.37 9.29
C SER A 417 -4.09 29.85 8.92
N VAL A 418 -5.17 30.52 9.26
CA VAL A 418 -5.38 31.95 9.00
C VAL A 418 -5.48 32.68 10.33
N THR A 419 -4.67 33.71 10.47
CA THR A 419 -4.71 34.64 11.61
C THR A 419 -4.86 36.08 11.12
N ARG A 420 -5.19 36.96 12.02
CA ARG A 420 -5.26 38.41 11.74
C ARG A 420 -4.29 39.15 12.62
N LEU A 421 -3.53 40.08 12.01
CA LEU A 421 -2.62 40.96 12.74
C LEU A 421 -3.42 41.82 13.76
N LYS A 422 -2.84 41.96 14.96
CA LYS A 422 -3.36 42.92 15.96
C LYS A 422 -2.96 44.34 15.55
N HIS A 423 -3.74 45.30 15.96
CA HIS A 423 -3.38 46.73 15.83
C HIS A 423 -2.16 47.04 16.66
#